data_f46d69fde8a164869705971add447316
#
_entry.id   f46d69fde8a164869705971add447316
#
_cell.length_a   1.000
_cell.length_b   1.000
_cell.length_c   1.000
_cell.angle_alpha   90.00
_cell.angle_beta   90.00
_cell.angle_gamma   90.00
#
_symmetry.space_group_name_H-M   'P 1'
#
loop_
_entity.id
_entity.type
_entity.pdbx_description
1 polymer ?
#
loop_
_entity_poly.entity_id
_entity_poly.type
_entity_poly.pdbx_seq_one_letter_code
_entity_poly.pdbx_strand_id
1 'polypeptide(L)'
;MAKSDKSKQAAPAADGAVPGTAPGGLAVAPPEALDGCGFDRTNAFAAAGIVLVAFAMYARTVAPTLSFWDCGEFIAVSSILGIPHPPGSPLYVLLGRLFSILPTAADPAMRVNLLSGVSSAFAAMFAYLIVVRLLRAWFSGPAVIDRLTVYLGGAAGALFAAFGLTNWNNAVEAEVYGLTMALMLCVFWLGLRYRQHQETPAGDRIMFLAVFLSVLGVGVHLMAFVALPIVALFFILKKESPAWVWFTVAAFLLLEMYLIFALSSRPGEVPYWVPVTIVGAFYY
;
A
#
# COMPACT_ATOMS: atom_id res chain seq x y z
N MET A 1 -79.84 -21.93 -2.58
CA MET A 1 -79.63 -21.56 -3.99
C MET A 1 -78.52 -20.53 -4.05
N ALA A 2 -77.33 -20.85 -4.38
CA ALA A 2 -76.31 -19.91 -4.85
C ALA A 2 -75.16 -20.70 -5.41
N LYS A 3 -74.80 -20.43 -6.63
CA LYS A 3 -73.76 -21.11 -7.43
C LYS A 3 -72.36 -20.72 -7.01
N SER A 4 -71.54 -21.73 -6.86
CA SER A 4 -70.09 -21.67 -6.86
C SER A 4 -69.57 -21.19 -8.21
N ASP A 5 -68.65 -20.23 -8.19
CA ASP A 5 -67.83 -19.90 -9.32
C ASP A 5 -66.35 -20.10 -8.97
N LYS A 6 -65.72 -21.03 -9.65
CA LYS A 6 -64.33 -21.37 -9.55
C LYS A 6 -63.56 -20.51 -10.57
N SER A 7 -62.90 -19.46 -10.15
CA SER A 7 -61.92 -18.81 -10.98
C SER A 7 -60.56 -19.53 -10.89
N LYS A 8 -60.10 -19.93 -12.02
CA LYS A 8 -58.79 -20.58 -12.25
C LYS A 8 -57.66 -19.61 -11.90
N GLN A 9 -56.82 -20.01 -10.97
CA GLN A 9 -55.52 -19.41 -10.79
C GLN A 9 -54.60 -19.86 -11.92
N ALA A 10 -54.15 -18.92 -12.74
CA ALA A 10 -53.08 -19.10 -13.70
C ALA A 10 -51.73 -18.99 -12.97
N ALA A 11 -50.88 -19.98 -13.18
CA ALA A 11 -49.48 -20.00 -12.70
C ALA A 11 -48.68 -18.89 -13.42
N PRO A 12 -47.76 -18.20 -12.74
CA PRO A 12 -46.84 -17.29 -13.41
C PRO A 12 -45.79 -18.08 -14.14
N ALA A 13 -45.60 -17.74 -15.41
CA ALA A 13 -44.53 -18.25 -16.26
C ALA A 13 -43.17 -17.87 -15.67
N ALA A 14 -42.29 -18.86 -15.54
CA ALA A 14 -40.89 -18.67 -15.24
C ALA A 14 -40.20 -18.06 -16.47
N ASP A 15 -39.98 -16.77 -16.42
CA ASP A 15 -39.12 -16.07 -17.38
C ASP A 15 -37.69 -16.06 -16.84
N GLY A 16 -37.00 -17.17 -17.07
CA GLY A 16 -35.56 -17.34 -16.78
C GLY A 16 -34.72 -16.74 -17.89
N ALA A 17 -34.72 -15.41 -18.03
CA ALA A 17 -33.73 -14.76 -18.85
C ALA A 17 -32.38 -14.72 -18.09
N VAL A 18 -31.49 -15.63 -18.41
CA VAL A 18 -30.08 -15.55 -18.07
C VAL A 18 -29.49 -14.38 -18.82
N PRO A 19 -28.92 -13.34 -18.17
CA PRO A 19 -28.24 -12.27 -18.90
C PRO A 19 -27.06 -12.87 -19.66
N GLY A 20 -27.04 -12.66 -20.97
CA GLY A 20 -26.03 -13.17 -21.87
C GLY A 20 -24.61 -12.78 -21.47
N THR A 21 -23.81 -13.79 -21.20
CA THR A 21 -22.35 -13.67 -21.14
C THR A 21 -21.86 -13.37 -22.55
N ALA A 22 -21.43 -12.15 -22.79
CA ALA A 22 -20.64 -11.83 -23.97
C ALA A 22 -19.31 -12.59 -23.88
N PRO A 23 -18.87 -13.28 -24.94
CA PRO A 23 -17.61 -14.03 -24.92
C PRO A 23 -16.44 -13.03 -24.90
N GLY A 24 -15.64 -13.04 -23.83
CA GLY A 24 -14.33 -12.37 -23.77
C GLY A 24 -14.25 -11.05 -22.99
N GLY A 25 -15.30 -10.58 -22.35
CA GLY A 25 -15.22 -9.44 -21.44
C GLY A 25 -14.76 -9.88 -20.05
N LEU A 26 -13.66 -9.34 -19.55
CA LEU A 26 -13.30 -9.41 -18.14
C LEU A 26 -14.47 -8.81 -17.33
N ALA A 27 -15.29 -9.67 -16.76
CA ALA A 27 -16.37 -9.24 -15.87
C ALA A 27 -15.71 -8.69 -14.59
N VAL A 28 -15.68 -7.37 -14.48
CA VAL A 28 -15.30 -6.73 -13.22
C VAL A 28 -16.35 -7.12 -12.18
N ALA A 29 -15.91 -7.80 -11.13
CA ALA A 29 -16.80 -8.22 -10.06
C ALA A 29 -17.58 -7.02 -9.48
N PRO A 30 -18.87 -7.15 -9.18
CA PRO A 30 -19.64 -6.08 -8.58
C PRO A 30 -18.99 -5.64 -7.25
N PRO A 31 -19.12 -4.38 -6.86
CA PRO A 31 -18.51 -3.83 -5.65
C PRO A 31 -18.78 -4.63 -4.38
N GLU A 32 -19.93 -5.28 -4.31
CA GLU A 32 -20.34 -6.16 -3.20
C GLU A 32 -19.44 -7.40 -3.04
N ALA A 33 -18.82 -7.87 -4.12
CA ALA A 33 -17.83 -8.96 -4.05
C ALA A 33 -16.55 -8.57 -3.30
N LEU A 34 -16.30 -7.26 -3.18
CA LEU A 34 -15.17 -6.72 -2.40
C LEU A 34 -15.48 -6.68 -0.89
N ASP A 35 -16.74 -6.66 -0.50
CA ASP A 35 -17.18 -6.55 0.90
C ASP A 35 -16.98 -7.87 1.68
N GLY A 36 -17.00 -9.01 1.00
CA GLY A 36 -16.72 -10.34 1.57
C GLY A 36 -15.25 -10.62 1.89
N CYS A 37 -14.35 -9.69 1.62
CA CYS A 37 -12.90 -9.83 1.87
C CYS A 37 -12.52 -9.50 3.31
N GLY A 38 -13.20 -10.08 4.30
CA GLY A 38 -12.70 -10.10 5.66
C GLY A 38 -11.26 -10.60 5.71
N PHE A 39 -10.52 -10.15 6.72
CA PHE A 39 -9.19 -10.66 7.03
C PHE A 39 -9.36 -12.14 7.43
N ASP A 40 -9.31 -13.06 6.46
CA ASP A 40 -9.39 -14.48 6.76
C ASP A 40 -8.07 -15.01 7.34
N ARG A 41 -8.14 -16.06 8.13
CA ARG A 41 -6.96 -16.64 8.79
C ARG A 41 -5.91 -17.09 7.77
N THR A 42 -6.33 -17.64 6.63
CA THR A 42 -5.42 -18.10 5.56
C THR A 42 -4.62 -16.91 5.00
N ASN A 43 -5.28 -15.79 4.72
CA ASN A 43 -4.63 -14.57 4.26
C ASN A 43 -3.65 -14.02 5.31
N ALA A 44 -4.03 -14.07 6.59
CA ALA A 44 -3.16 -13.64 7.69
C ALA A 44 -1.89 -14.52 7.80
N PHE A 45 -2.04 -15.83 7.74
CA PHE A 45 -0.90 -16.75 7.76
C PHE A 45 -0.01 -16.59 6.53
N ALA A 46 -0.58 -16.40 5.35
CA ALA A 46 0.20 -16.14 4.14
C ALA A 46 0.97 -14.82 4.25
N ALA A 47 0.34 -13.74 4.72
CA ALA A 47 0.99 -12.47 4.95
C ALA A 47 2.16 -12.59 5.95
N ALA A 48 1.96 -13.29 7.06
CA ALA A 48 3.03 -13.59 8.02
C ALA A 48 4.14 -14.43 7.39
N GLY A 49 3.79 -15.41 6.56
CA GLY A 49 4.76 -16.21 5.80
C GLY A 49 5.63 -15.36 4.87
N ILE A 50 5.05 -14.37 4.19
CA ILE A 50 5.80 -13.42 3.35
C ILE A 50 6.83 -12.64 4.18
N VAL A 51 6.42 -12.12 5.36
CA VAL A 51 7.37 -11.44 6.26
C VAL A 51 8.52 -12.35 6.65
N LEU A 52 8.20 -13.57 7.09
CA LEU A 52 9.22 -14.52 7.55
C LEU A 52 10.19 -14.90 6.44
N VAL A 53 9.69 -15.21 5.23
CA VAL A 53 10.53 -15.58 4.08
C VAL A 53 11.40 -14.40 3.66
N ALA A 54 10.82 -13.23 3.47
CA ALA A 54 11.57 -12.04 3.06
C ALA A 54 12.63 -11.66 4.11
N PHE A 55 12.24 -11.59 5.39
CA PHE A 55 13.17 -11.27 6.47
C PHE A 55 14.30 -12.30 6.62
N ALA A 56 13.99 -13.59 6.55
CA ALA A 56 15.00 -14.65 6.63
C ALA A 56 16.07 -14.52 5.53
N MET A 57 15.64 -14.18 4.31
CA MET A 57 16.56 -13.97 3.19
C MET A 57 17.40 -12.70 3.38
N TYR A 58 16.79 -11.59 3.79
CA TYR A 58 17.51 -10.34 4.06
C TYR A 58 18.50 -10.51 5.24
N ALA A 59 18.07 -11.13 6.33
CA ALA A 59 18.92 -11.35 7.51
C ALA A 59 20.13 -12.25 7.21
N ARG A 60 20.01 -13.17 6.23
CA ARG A 60 21.15 -14.01 5.79
C ARG A 60 22.17 -13.26 4.93
N THR A 61 21.74 -12.17 4.30
CA THR A 61 22.54 -11.39 3.34
C THR A 61 22.80 -9.96 3.81
N VAL A 62 22.36 -9.63 5.03
CA VAL A 62 22.56 -8.31 5.63
C VAL A 62 24.06 -7.97 5.68
N ALA A 63 24.40 -6.73 5.33
CA ALA A 63 25.78 -6.26 5.41
C ALA A 63 26.28 -6.36 6.87
N PRO A 64 27.41 -7.03 7.11
CA PRO A 64 27.91 -7.24 8.46
C PRO A 64 28.43 -5.97 9.14
N THR A 65 28.75 -4.95 8.35
CA THR A 65 29.27 -3.65 8.77
C THR A 65 28.85 -2.56 7.79
N LEU A 66 29.69 -1.55 7.58
CA LEU A 66 29.46 -0.48 6.60
C LEU A 66 29.37 -1.03 5.18
N SER A 67 28.46 -0.46 4.41
CA SER A 67 28.29 -0.68 2.99
C SER A 67 28.58 0.62 2.22
N PHE A 68 28.13 0.69 0.94
CA PHE A 68 28.32 1.86 0.09
C PHE A 68 27.25 2.94 0.38
N TRP A 69 27.40 4.09 -0.27
CA TRP A 69 26.49 5.23 -0.24
C TRP A 69 26.30 5.78 1.18
N ASP A 70 25.07 6.14 1.53
CA ASP A 70 24.72 6.82 2.77
C ASP A 70 24.63 5.88 4.00
N CYS A 71 24.81 4.57 3.78
CA CYS A 71 24.73 3.54 4.83
C CYS A 71 25.59 3.87 6.04
N GLY A 72 26.85 4.28 5.80
CA GLY A 72 27.80 4.65 6.86
C GLY A 72 27.32 5.85 7.67
N GLU A 73 26.75 6.86 7.01
CA GLU A 73 26.17 8.02 7.67
C GLU A 73 24.98 7.62 8.53
N PHE A 74 24.02 6.85 7.99
CA PHE A 74 22.85 6.42 8.75
C PHE A 74 23.20 5.56 9.96
N ILE A 75 24.22 4.70 9.86
CA ILE A 75 24.73 3.94 11.00
C ILE A 75 25.32 4.87 12.07
N ALA A 76 26.18 5.82 11.66
CA ALA A 76 26.81 6.75 12.57
C ALA A 76 25.79 7.65 13.30
N VAL A 77 24.91 8.32 12.54
CA VAL A 77 23.91 9.23 13.14
C VAL A 77 22.90 8.49 14.00
N SER A 78 22.53 7.25 13.64
CA SER A 78 21.69 6.40 14.49
C SER A 78 22.37 6.06 15.81
N SER A 79 23.68 5.81 15.78
CA SER A 79 24.45 5.44 16.98
C SER A 79 24.62 6.59 17.97
N ILE A 80 24.66 7.84 17.51
CA ILE A 80 24.88 9.04 18.34
C ILE A 80 23.67 9.96 18.43
N LEU A 81 22.54 9.63 17.81
CA LEU A 81 21.38 10.53 17.62
C LEU A 81 21.78 11.83 16.92
N GLY A 82 22.61 11.71 15.88
CA GLY A 82 23.04 12.82 15.04
C GLY A 82 21.99 13.22 13.99
N ILE A 83 22.35 14.18 13.13
CA ILE A 83 21.50 14.65 12.03
C ILE A 83 22.17 14.24 10.72
N PRO A 84 21.51 13.43 9.88
CA PRO A 84 22.03 13.10 8.54
C PRO A 84 21.90 14.28 7.59
N HIS A 85 22.45 14.12 6.37
CA HIS A 85 22.32 15.09 5.30
C HIS A 85 20.87 15.56 5.06
N PRO A 86 20.65 16.78 4.54
CA PRO A 86 19.30 17.28 4.24
C PRO A 86 18.54 16.36 3.28
N PRO A 87 17.23 16.13 3.54
CA PRO A 87 16.34 16.87 4.44
C PRO A 87 16.35 16.39 5.89
N GLY A 88 17.24 15.48 6.28
CA GLY A 88 17.21 14.78 7.56
C GLY A 88 16.18 13.65 7.60
N SER A 89 16.35 12.69 8.47
CA SER A 89 15.50 11.51 8.60
C SER A 89 15.24 11.19 10.07
N PRO A 90 14.59 12.11 10.83
CA PRO A 90 14.53 12.01 12.29
C PRO A 90 13.88 10.71 12.79
N LEU A 91 12.82 10.24 12.15
CA LEU A 91 12.18 8.99 12.53
C LEU A 91 13.07 7.78 12.24
N TYR A 92 13.78 7.79 11.10
CA TYR A 92 14.73 6.73 10.79
C TYR A 92 15.86 6.66 11.82
N VAL A 93 16.44 7.81 12.18
CA VAL A 93 17.51 7.90 13.18
C VAL A 93 17.06 7.38 14.54
N LEU A 94 15.84 7.72 15.00
CA LEU A 94 15.28 7.21 16.25
C LEU A 94 15.11 5.69 16.23
N LEU A 95 14.57 5.13 15.15
CA LEU A 95 14.43 3.68 15.00
C LEU A 95 15.79 3.00 14.84
N GLY A 96 16.70 3.58 14.08
CA GLY A 96 18.09 3.11 13.95
C GLY A 96 18.82 3.09 15.30
N ARG A 97 18.59 4.12 16.13
CA ARG A 97 19.11 4.13 17.51
C ARG A 97 18.57 2.94 18.32
N LEU A 98 17.27 2.69 18.22
CA LEU A 98 16.67 1.54 18.91
C LEU A 98 17.34 0.23 18.45
N PHE A 99 17.49 0.04 17.14
CA PHE A 99 18.17 -1.15 16.62
C PHE A 99 19.65 -1.23 17.05
N SER A 100 20.38 -0.12 17.09
CA SER A 100 21.79 -0.09 17.48
C SER A 100 22.04 -0.61 18.90
N ILE A 101 21.08 -0.43 19.81
CA ILE A 101 21.19 -0.87 21.21
C ILE A 101 20.62 -2.28 21.44
N LEU A 102 19.79 -2.82 20.52
CA LEU A 102 19.27 -4.18 20.65
C LEU A 102 20.41 -5.20 20.39
N PRO A 103 20.57 -6.23 21.23
CA PRO A 103 21.67 -7.21 21.09
C PRO A 103 21.38 -8.27 20.01
N THR A 104 20.98 -7.85 18.80
CA THR A 104 20.60 -8.73 17.69
C THR A 104 21.80 -9.23 16.86
N ALA A 105 22.94 -8.54 16.96
CA ALA A 105 24.20 -8.89 16.33
C ALA A 105 25.37 -8.37 17.17
N ALA A 106 26.59 -8.83 16.91
CA ALA A 106 27.80 -8.37 17.60
C ALA A 106 28.12 -6.91 17.22
N ASP A 107 28.13 -6.61 15.90
CA ASP A 107 28.42 -5.27 15.39
C ASP A 107 27.16 -4.37 15.42
N PRO A 108 27.23 -3.18 16.05
CA PRO A 108 26.14 -2.20 16.00
C PRO A 108 25.74 -1.78 14.59
N ALA A 109 26.65 -1.74 13.63
CA ALA A 109 26.36 -1.44 12.25
C ALA A 109 25.39 -2.48 11.63
N MET A 110 25.68 -3.76 11.84
CA MET A 110 24.79 -4.85 11.40
C MET A 110 23.40 -4.74 12.03
N ARG A 111 23.31 -4.29 13.28
CA ARG A 111 22.02 -4.08 13.97
C ARG A 111 21.19 -3.01 13.27
N VAL A 112 21.81 -1.89 12.87
CA VAL A 112 21.11 -0.82 12.14
C VAL A 112 20.71 -1.31 10.73
N ASN A 113 21.57 -2.06 10.05
CA ASN A 113 21.26 -2.68 8.74
C ASN A 113 20.03 -3.59 8.83
N LEU A 114 19.82 -4.30 9.93
CA LEU A 114 18.65 -5.15 10.16
C LEU A 114 17.33 -4.35 10.20
N LEU A 115 17.34 -3.06 10.54
CA LEU A 115 16.15 -2.20 10.45
C LEU A 115 15.60 -2.17 9.02
N SER A 116 16.48 -2.02 8.02
CA SER A 116 16.09 -2.03 6.60
C SER A 116 15.53 -3.38 6.19
N GLY A 117 16.13 -4.49 6.64
CA GLY A 117 15.63 -5.84 6.38
C GLY A 117 14.24 -6.10 6.95
N VAL A 118 14.00 -5.70 8.20
CA VAL A 118 12.68 -5.78 8.85
C VAL A 118 11.67 -4.93 8.10
N SER A 119 12.02 -3.69 7.81
CA SER A 119 11.14 -2.74 7.12
C SER A 119 10.76 -3.23 5.72
N SER A 120 11.74 -3.72 4.94
CA SER A 120 11.51 -4.26 3.59
C SER A 120 10.66 -5.54 3.62
N ALA A 121 10.78 -6.37 4.66
CA ALA A 121 9.91 -7.53 4.83
C ALA A 121 8.44 -7.12 5.08
N PHE A 122 8.20 -6.07 5.87
CA PHE A 122 6.87 -5.49 6.03
C PHE A 122 6.36 -4.84 4.74
N ALA A 123 7.23 -4.19 3.96
CA ALA A 123 6.85 -3.68 2.64
C ALA A 123 6.37 -4.81 1.72
N ALA A 124 7.07 -5.94 1.69
CA ALA A 124 6.65 -7.13 0.94
C ALA A 124 5.28 -7.67 1.42
N MET A 125 5.02 -7.68 2.71
CA MET A 125 3.73 -8.06 3.27
C MET A 125 2.60 -7.15 2.79
N PHE A 126 2.79 -5.83 2.86
CA PHE A 126 1.76 -4.89 2.40
C PHE A 126 1.56 -4.99 0.89
N ALA A 127 2.61 -5.20 0.11
CA ALA A 127 2.51 -5.48 -1.32
C ALA A 127 1.66 -6.74 -1.57
N TYR A 128 1.92 -7.83 -0.83
CA TYR A 128 1.11 -9.04 -0.87
C TYR A 128 -0.38 -8.75 -0.58
N LEU A 129 -0.67 -8.06 0.52
CA LEU A 129 -2.05 -7.74 0.92
C LEU A 129 -2.78 -6.89 -0.13
N ILE A 130 -2.08 -5.94 -0.75
CA ILE A 130 -2.62 -5.10 -1.83
C ILE A 130 -2.92 -5.96 -3.07
N VAL A 131 -1.96 -6.77 -3.53
CA VAL A 131 -2.14 -7.62 -4.72
C VAL A 131 -3.26 -8.62 -4.51
N VAL A 132 -3.31 -9.30 -3.37
CA VAL A 132 -4.42 -10.21 -3.02
C VAL A 132 -5.76 -9.48 -3.07
N ARG A 133 -5.82 -8.26 -2.56
CA ARG A 133 -7.03 -7.45 -2.58
C ARG A 133 -7.49 -7.14 -3.99
N LEU A 134 -6.56 -6.74 -4.86
CA LEU A 134 -6.84 -6.43 -6.27
C LEU A 134 -7.24 -7.69 -7.04
N LEU A 135 -6.52 -8.80 -6.86
CA LEU A 135 -6.84 -10.06 -7.53
C LEU A 135 -8.22 -10.61 -7.14
N ARG A 136 -8.63 -10.45 -5.87
CA ARG A 136 -9.97 -10.85 -5.44
C ARG A 136 -11.09 -10.08 -6.14
N ALA A 137 -10.83 -8.86 -6.63
CA ALA A 137 -11.80 -8.14 -7.45
C ALA A 137 -12.07 -8.82 -8.79
N TRP A 138 -11.12 -9.60 -9.30
CA TRP A 138 -11.23 -10.30 -10.58
C TRP A 138 -11.54 -11.80 -10.43
N PHE A 139 -11.01 -12.43 -9.37
CA PHE A 139 -11.17 -13.86 -9.09
C PHE A 139 -12.03 -14.06 -7.83
N SER A 140 -13.31 -13.69 -7.91
CA SER A 140 -14.27 -13.75 -6.79
C SER A 140 -15.04 -15.08 -6.71
N GLY A 141 -14.76 -16.03 -7.59
CA GLY A 141 -15.43 -17.32 -7.63
C GLY A 141 -15.19 -18.16 -6.35
N PRO A 142 -16.14 -19.05 -6.01
CA PRO A 142 -16.01 -19.93 -4.84
C PRO A 142 -15.04 -21.10 -5.06
N ALA A 143 -14.57 -21.30 -6.29
CA ALA A 143 -13.70 -22.41 -6.64
C ALA A 143 -12.35 -22.35 -5.90
N VAL A 144 -11.81 -23.51 -5.58
CA VAL A 144 -10.48 -23.61 -4.93
C VAL A 144 -9.40 -22.99 -5.82
N ILE A 145 -9.53 -23.16 -7.14
CA ILE A 145 -8.57 -22.58 -8.09
C ILE A 145 -8.54 -21.05 -8.03
N ASP A 146 -9.69 -20.37 -7.88
CA ASP A 146 -9.75 -18.91 -7.76
C ASP A 146 -9.02 -18.45 -6.51
N ARG A 147 -9.24 -19.12 -5.37
CA ARG A 147 -8.54 -18.81 -4.12
C ARG A 147 -7.03 -19.06 -4.22
N LEU A 148 -6.62 -20.17 -4.84
CA LEU A 148 -5.19 -20.45 -5.07
C LEU A 148 -4.55 -19.40 -5.98
N THR A 149 -5.22 -19.03 -7.08
CA THR A 149 -4.75 -17.99 -8.00
C THR A 149 -4.52 -16.66 -7.27
N VAL A 150 -5.45 -16.26 -6.40
CA VAL A 150 -5.35 -15.02 -5.63
C VAL A 150 -4.16 -15.07 -4.66
N TYR A 151 -4.03 -16.11 -3.85
CA TYR A 151 -2.96 -16.15 -2.84
C TYR A 151 -1.58 -16.40 -3.44
N LEU A 152 -1.48 -17.33 -4.39
CA LEU A 152 -0.20 -17.62 -5.05
C LEU A 152 0.23 -16.46 -5.95
N GLY A 153 -0.70 -15.84 -6.68
CA GLY A 153 -0.43 -14.64 -7.46
C GLY A 153 0.03 -13.46 -6.60
N GLY A 154 -0.64 -13.26 -5.45
CA GLY A 154 -0.22 -12.26 -4.47
C GLY A 154 1.17 -12.54 -3.91
N ALA A 155 1.45 -13.78 -3.53
CA ALA A 155 2.75 -14.17 -3.01
C ALA A 155 3.86 -14.03 -4.07
N ALA A 156 3.61 -14.50 -5.29
CA ALA A 156 4.56 -14.39 -6.38
C ALA A 156 4.89 -12.92 -6.71
N GLY A 157 3.88 -12.06 -6.83
CA GLY A 157 4.09 -10.62 -7.10
C GLY A 157 4.87 -9.92 -5.99
N ALA A 158 4.51 -10.17 -4.73
CA ALA A 158 5.17 -9.56 -3.58
C ALA A 158 6.63 -10.03 -3.43
N LEU A 159 6.90 -11.33 -3.57
CA LEU A 159 8.25 -11.87 -3.46
C LEU A 159 9.12 -11.50 -4.66
N PHE A 160 8.53 -11.43 -5.87
CA PHE A 160 9.24 -10.92 -7.04
C PHE A 160 9.71 -9.48 -6.85
N ALA A 161 8.83 -8.62 -6.33
CA ALA A 161 9.19 -7.24 -6.00
C ALA A 161 10.23 -7.17 -4.86
N ALA A 162 10.02 -7.95 -3.78
CA ALA A 162 10.93 -7.99 -2.64
C ALA A 162 12.34 -8.43 -3.02
N PHE A 163 12.47 -9.43 -3.89
CA PHE A 163 13.77 -9.99 -4.29
C PHE A 163 14.34 -9.35 -5.56
N GLY A 164 13.69 -8.32 -6.10
CA GLY A 164 14.28 -7.49 -7.13
C GLY A 164 15.57 -6.81 -6.64
N LEU A 165 16.58 -6.70 -7.50
CA LEU A 165 17.93 -6.27 -7.14
C LEU A 165 17.94 -4.96 -6.35
N THR A 166 17.20 -3.95 -6.80
CA THR A 166 17.12 -2.64 -6.12
C THR A 166 16.56 -2.76 -4.70
N ASN A 167 15.46 -3.49 -4.53
CA ASN A 167 14.87 -3.69 -3.20
C ASN A 167 15.80 -4.52 -2.30
N TRP A 168 16.46 -5.54 -2.87
CA TRP A 168 17.40 -6.36 -2.11
C TRP A 168 18.55 -5.54 -1.54
N ASN A 169 19.20 -4.72 -2.39
CA ASN A 169 20.31 -3.87 -1.94
C ASN A 169 19.88 -2.94 -0.81
N ASN A 170 18.75 -2.25 -0.96
CA ASN A 170 18.22 -1.36 0.08
C ASN A 170 17.71 -2.09 1.33
N ALA A 171 17.45 -3.40 1.26
CA ALA A 171 17.00 -4.19 2.40
C ALA A 171 18.13 -4.74 3.27
N VAL A 172 19.36 -4.82 2.73
CA VAL A 172 20.50 -5.45 3.41
C VAL A 172 21.49 -4.46 3.99
N GLU A 173 21.26 -3.17 3.79
CA GLU A 173 22.10 -2.08 4.30
C GLU A 173 21.25 -0.97 4.93
N ALA A 174 21.85 -0.09 5.74
CA ALA A 174 21.15 0.97 6.46
C ALA A 174 20.70 2.07 5.51
N GLU A 175 19.49 1.93 4.98
CA GLU A 175 18.86 2.82 4.02
C GLU A 175 17.41 3.15 4.41
N VAL A 176 17.00 4.38 4.12
CA VAL A 176 15.66 4.89 4.44
C VAL A 176 14.57 4.29 3.57
N TYR A 177 14.91 3.74 2.41
CA TYR A 177 13.94 3.35 1.39
C TYR A 177 13.06 2.17 1.80
N GLY A 178 13.61 1.17 2.51
CA GLY A 178 12.82 0.03 2.99
C GLY A 178 11.71 0.45 3.94
N LEU A 179 12.00 1.34 4.89
CA LEU A 179 11.02 1.87 5.84
C LEU A 179 10.01 2.80 5.16
N THR A 180 10.47 3.66 4.26
CA THR A 180 9.59 4.54 3.47
C THR A 180 8.59 3.71 2.66
N MET A 181 9.05 2.68 1.97
CA MET A 181 8.20 1.81 1.16
C MET A 181 7.19 1.04 2.03
N ALA A 182 7.62 0.56 3.20
CA ALA A 182 6.70 -0.11 4.14
C ALA A 182 5.57 0.82 4.59
N LEU A 183 5.89 2.07 4.95
CA LEU A 183 4.89 3.06 5.33
C LEU A 183 3.96 3.44 4.17
N MET A 184 4.50 3.69 2.98
CA MET A 184 3.70 4.03 1.80
C MET A 184 2.74 2.91 1.41
N LEU A 185 3.21 1.65 1.37
CA LEU A 185 2.35 0.51 1.06
C LEU A 185 1.34 0.22 2.17
N CYS A 186 1.71 0.43 3.44
CA CYS A 186 0.76 0.38 4.56
C CYS A 186 -0.37 1.40 4.38
N VAL A 187 -0.03 2.64 4.06
CA VAL A 187 -0.99 3.72 3.81
C VAL A 187 -1.90 3.39 2.62
N PHE A 188 -1.33 2.87 1.53
CA PHE A 188 -2.12 2.43 0.39
C PHE A 188 -3.09 1.30 0.75
N TRP A 189 -2.62 0.30 1.51
CA TRP A 189 -3.47 -0.77 2.02
C TRP A 189 -4.59 -0.26 2.94
N LEU A 190 -4.29 0.71 3.82
CA LEU A 190 -5.29 1.37 4.64
C LEU A 190 -6.33 2.13 3.80
N GLY A 191 -5.92 2.78 2.71
CA GLY A 191 -6.83 3.40 1.75
C GLY A 191 -7.81 2.39 1.13
N LEU A 192 -7.31 1.22 0.72
CA LEU A 192 -8.17 0.13 0.24
C LEU A 192 -9.11 -0.39 1.35
N ARG A 193 -8.67 -0.43 2.59
CA ARG A 193 -9.50 -0.80 3.75
C ARG A 193 -10.55 0.27 4.06
N TYR A 194 -10.18 1.54 3.97
CA TYR A 194 -11.12 2.64 4.15
C TYR A 194 -12.32 2.55 3.19
N ARG A 195 -12.07 2.21 1.93
CA ARG A 195 -13.14 2.02 0.93
C ARG A 195 -14.21 0.99 1.34
N GLN A 196 -13.88 0.04 2.21
CA GLN A 196 -14.83 -0.95 2.74
C GLN A 196 -15.63 -0.42 3.93
N HIS A 197 -15.12 0.59 4.63
CA HIS A 197 -15.66 1.10 5.88
C HIS A 197 -16.04 2.58 5.78
N GLN A 198 -16.23 3.11 4.54
CA GLN A 198 -16.69 4.49 4.36
C GLN A 198 -17.96 4.76 5.18
N GLU A 199 -18.07 5.97 5.73
CA GLU A 199 -19.21 6.42 6.53
C GLU A 199 -19.46 5.61 7.82
N THR A 200 -18.43 4.94 8.33
CA THR A 200 -18.49 4.25 9.62
C THR A 200 -17.40 4.77 10.58
N PRO A 201 -17.59 4.65 11.90
CA PRO A 201 -16.55 5.01 12.88
C PRO A 201 -15.23 4.21 12.71
N ALA A 202 -15.30 3.03 12.10
CA ALA A 202 -14.12 2.27 11.74
C ALA A 202 -13.37 2.91 10.56
N GLY A 203 -14.10 3.40 9.57
CA GLY A 203 -13.55 4.16 8.45
C GLY A 203 -12.81 5.40 8.91
N ASP A 204 -13.43 6.20 9.79
CA ASP A 204 -12.81 7.41 10.34
C ASP A 204 -11.47 7.10 11.01
N ARG A 205 -11.40 6.04 11.82
CA ARG A 205 -10.14 5.61 12.48
C ARG A 205 -9.09 5.20 11.45
N ILE A 206 -9.47 4.48 10.39
CA ILE A 206 -8.56 4.08 9.31
C ILE A 206 -8.04 5.33 8.59
N MET A 207 -8.90 6.29 8.32
CA MET A 207 -8.54 7.56 7.69
C MET A 207 -7.51 8.32 8.54
N PHE A 208 -7.79 8.54 9.82
CA PHE A 208 -6.87 9.22 10.72
C PHE A 208 -5.52 8.50 10.80
N LEU A 209 -5.52 7.17 10.90
CA LEU A 209 -4.29 6.39 10.92
C LEU A 209 -3.49 6.55 9.61
N ALA A 210 -4.16 6.50 8.45
CA ALA A 210 -3.50 6.65 7.17
C ALA A 210 -2.86 8.04 7.00
N VAL A 211 -3.59 9.11 7.37
CA VAL A 211 -3.05 10.48 7.37
C VAL A 211 -1.87 10.60 8.34
N PHE A 212 -2.02 10.09 9.56
CA PHE A 212 -0.95 10.12 10.56
C PHE A 212 0.32 9.42 10.06
N LEU A 213 0.20 8.20 9.51
CA LEU A 213 1.34 7.45 8.97
C LEU A 213 1.96 8.13 7.74
N SER A 214 1.17 8.80 6.91
CA SER A 214 1.67 9.55 5.76
C SER A 214 2.55 10.72 6.21
N VAL A 215 2.10 11.50 7.20
CA VAL A 215 2.87 12.61 7.77
C VAL A 215 4.10 12.08 8.52
N LEU A 216 3.95 11.01 9.30
CA LEU A 216 5.04 10.38 10.02
C LEU A 216 6.13 9.87 9.06
N GLY A 217 5.74 9.34 7.91
CA GLY A 217 6.65 8.85 6.87
C GLY A 217 7.60 9.93 6.33
N VAL A 218 7.18 11.19 6.35
CA VAL A 218 8.05 12.33 5.99
C VAL A 218 9.27 12.42 6.90
N GLY A 219 9.12 12.02 8.18
CA GLY A 219 10.25 11.92 9.11
C GLY A 219 11.22 10.78 8.80
N VAL A 220 10.90 9.92 7.84
CA VAL A 220 11.83 8.92 7.28
C VAL A 220 12.47 9.45 6.01
N HIS A 221 11.66 9.85 5.03
CA HIS A 221 12.14 10.37 3.75
C HIS A 221 11.04 11.16 3.03
N LEU A 222 11.41 12.25 2.34
CA LEU A 222 10.46 13.11 1.62
C LEU A 222 9.62 12.35 0.57
N MET A 223 10.15 11.26 0.03
CA MET A 223 9.40 10.40 -0.90
C MET A 223 8.06 9.92 -0.33
N ALA A 224 7.91 9.85 1.00
CA ALA A 224 6.64 9.52 1.65
C ALA A 224 5.51 10.51 1.31
N PHE A 225 5.81 11.75 0.91
CA PHE A 225 4.81 12.70 0.42
C PHE A 225 4.03 12.19 -0.80
N VAL A 226 4.64 11.34 -1.62
CA VAL A 226 3.97 10.74 -2.79
C VAL A 226 2.75 9.88 -2.38
N ALA A 227 2.70 9.43 -1.14
CA ALA A 227 1.53 8.70 -0.63
C ALA A 227 0.32 9.61 -0.36
N LEU A 228 0.52 10.90 -0.04
CA LEU A 228 -0.57 11.81 0.32
C LEU A 228 -1.62 12.02 -0.78
N PRO A 229 -1.26 12.29 -2.05
CA PRO A 229 -2.22 12.36 -3.13
C PRO A 229 -3.02 11.07 -3.30
N ILE A 230 -2.36 9.92 -3.19
CA ILE A 230 -3.01 8.60 -3.29
C ILE A 230 -4.05 8.43 -2.18
N VAL A 231 -3.68 8.81 -0.95
CA VAL A 231 -4.57 8.76 0.21
C VAL A 231 -5.75 9.70 0.04
N ALA A 232 -5.50 10.93 -0.42
CA ALA A 232 -6.54 11.91 -0.70
C ALA A 232 -7.57 11.35 -1.70
N LEU A 233 -7.11 10.64 -2.74
CA LEU A 233 -8.00 9.95 -3.69
C LEU A 233 -8.95 8.98 -3.02
N PHE A 234 -8.44 8.14 -2.11
CA PHE A 234 -9.28 7.17 -1.41
C PHE A 234 -10.32 7.83 -0.50
N PHE A 235 -10.04 9.02 0.02
CA PHE A 235 -10.94 9.73 0.94
C PHE A 235 -11.93 10.62 0.22
N ILE A 236 -11.52 11.32 -0.85
CA ILE A 236 -12.35 12.26 -1.59
C ILE A 236 -13.31 11.51 -2.52
N LEU A 237 -12.85 10.44 -3.16
CA LEU A 237 -13.64 9.71 -4.13
C LEU A 237 -14.61 8.74 -3.46
N LYS A 238 -15.89 9.07 -3.51
CA LYS A 238 -16.97 8.18 -3.06
C LYS A 238 -17.15 7.03 -4.06
N LYS A 239 -17.75 5.92 -3.59
CA LYS A 239 -18.06 4.73 -4.42
C LYS A 239 -18.90 5.10 -5.66
N GLU A 240 -19.71 6.12 -5.53
CA GLU A 240 -20.67 6.61 -6.54
C GLU A 240 -20.12 7.73 -7.42
N SER A 241 -18.85 8.10 -7.25
CA SER A 241 -18.25 9.17 -8.05
C SER A 241 -18.23 8.79 -9.52
N PRO A 242 -18.74 9.67 -10.42
CA PRO A 242 -18.74 9.41 -11.87
C PRO A 242 -17.32 9.18 -12.40
N ALA A 243 -17.18 8.39 -13.45
CA ALA A 243 -15.88 8.06 -14.03
C ALA A 243 -15.04 9.30 -14.41
N TRP A 244 -15.68 10.38 -14.85
CA TRP A 244 -14.98 11.62 -15.21
C TRP A 244 -14.27 12.27 -14.00
N VAL A 245 -14.81 12.12 -12.78
CA VAL A 245 -14.16 12.61 -11.56
C VAL A 245 -12.86 11.87 -11.33
N TRP A 246 -12.85 10.54 -11.50
CA TRP A 246 -11.65 9.73 -11.40
C TRP A 246 -10.58 10.14 -12.42
N PHE A 247 -11.00 10.35 -13.67
CA PHE A 247 -10.09 10.83 -14.71
C PHE A 247 -9.54 12.22 -14.41
N THR A 248 -10.37 13.14 -13.94
CA THR A 248 -9.95 14.50 -13.60
C THR A 248 -8.94 14.48 -12.47
N VAL A 249 -9.21 13.73 -11.41
CA VAL A 249 -8.29 13.62 -10.27
C VAL A 249 -6.99 12.92 -10.67
N ALA A 250 -7.06 11.84 -11.46
CA ALA A 250 -5.86 11.16 -11.97
C ALA A 250 -5.03 12.08 -12.87
N ALA A 251 -5.66 12.81 -13.80
CA ALA A 251 -4.98 13.76 -14.67
C ALA A 251 -4.32 14.90 -13.87
N PHE A 252 -5.00 15.38 -12.84
CA PHE A 252 -4.49 16.41 -11.95
C PHE A 252 -3.25 15.93 -11.17
N LEU A 253 -3.31 14.71 -10.61
CA LEU A 253 -2.16 14.13 -9.91
C LEU A 253 -0.96 13.87 -10.83
N LEU A 254 -1.22 13.41 -12.06
CA LEU A 254 -0.16 13.25 -13.06
C LEU A 254 0.46 14.59 -13.45
N LEU A 255 -0.37 15.62 -13.59
CA LEU A 255 0.10 16.97 -13.85
C LEU A 255 0.93 17.51 -12.68
N GLU A 256 0.50 17.30 -11.44
CA GLU A 256 1.22 17.70 -10.25
C GLU A 256 2.58 16.98 -10.16
N MET A 257 2.60 15.66 -10.36
CA MET A 257 3.86 14.90 -10.43
C MET A 257 4.78 15.40 -11.54
N TYR A 258 4.24 15.68 -12.72
CA TYR A 258 5.01 16.25 -13.83
C TYR A 258 5.58 17.61 -13.48
N LEU A 259 4.79 18.51 -12.89
CA LEU A 259 5.24 19.82 -12.47
C LEU A 259 6.32 19.75 -11.40
N ILE A 260 6.14 18.89 -10.38
CA ILE A 260 7.16 18.66 -9.35
C ILE A 260 8.46 18.19 -9.99
N PHE A 261 8.39 17.21 -10.90
CA PHE A 261 9.57 16.71 -11.61
C PHE A 261 10.22 17.76 -12.50
N ALA A 262 9.42 18.45 -13.31
CA ALA A 262 9.92 19.50 -14.22
C ALA A 262 10.53 20.71 -13.48
N LEU A 263 9.97 21.07 -12.33
CA LEU A 263 10.46 22.16 -11.49
C LEU A 263 11.67 21.74 -10.62
N SER A 264 11.72 20.50 -10.18
CA SER A 264 12.88 19.98 -9.42
C SER A 264 14.13 19.84 -10.29
N SER A 265 13.97 19.73 -11.62
CA SER A 265 15.09 19.74 -12.56
C SER A 265 15.69 21.13 -12.80
N ARG A 266 15.10 22.19 -12.24
CA ARG A 266 15.58 23.58 -12.32
C ARG A 266 15.71 24.16 -10.90
N PRO A 267 16.72 23.75 -10.12
CA PRO A 267 16.88 24.21 -8.76
C PRO A 267 17.09 25.75 -8.74
N GLY A 268 16.24 26.45 -8.00
CA GLY A 268 16.32 27.89 -7.77
C GLY A 268 15.30 28.76 -8.51
N GLU A 269 14.54 28.24 -9.48
CA GLU A 269 13.59 29.04 -10.24
C GLU A 269 12.15 29.05 -9.67
N VAL A 270 11.68 27.95 -9.03
CA VAL A 270 10.34 27.92 -8.41
C VAL A 270 10.37 27.11 -7.12
N PRO A 271 9.91 27.66 -5.99
CA PRO A 271 9.76 26.93 -4.75
C PRO A 271 8.70 25.82 -4.89
N TYR A 272 9.00 24.60 -4.43
CA TYR A 272 8.12 23.41 -4.54
C TYR A 272 6.79 23.54 -3.76
N TRP A 273 6.63 24.51 -2.88
CA TRP A 273 5.34 24.80 -2.23
C TRP A 273 4.32 25.46 -3.18
N VAL A 274 4.77 26.02 -4.32
CA VAL A 274 3.87 26.68 -5.29
C VAL A 274 2.88 25.67 -5.90
N PRO A 275 3.28 24.48 -6.38
CA PRO A 275 2.33 23.47 -6.84
C PRO A 275 1.33 23.06 -5.75
N VAL A 276 1.80 22.82 -4.54
CA VAL A 276 0.96 22.43 -3.40
C VAL A 276 -0.07 23.52 -3.05
N THR A 277 0.30 24.78 -3.17
CA THR A 277 -0.61 25.91 -2.93
C THR A 277 -1.66 26.06 -4.02
N ILE A 278 -1.27 25.85 -5.28
CA ILE A 278 -2.22 25.85 -6.42
C ILE A 278 -3.25 24.73 -6.25
N VAL A 279 -2.82 23.53 -5.86
CA VAL A 279 -3.71 22.41 -5.57
C VAL A 279 -4.66 22.75 -4.42
N GLY A 280 -4.16 23.31 -3.33
CA GLY A 280 -4.99 23.73 -2.20
C GLY A 280 -6.03 24.80 -2.57
N ALA A 281 -5.70 25.73 -3.47
CA ALA A 281 -6.60 26.80 -3.90
C ALA A 281 -7.75 26.32 -4.81
N PHE A 282 -7.62 25.17 -5.49
CA PHE A 282 -8.68 24.59 -6.32
C PHE A 282 -9.67 23.73 -5.50
N TYR A 283 -9.35 23.37 -4.27
CA TYR A 283 -10.20 22.58 -3.40
C TYR A 283 -11.03 23.38 -2.39
N TYR A 284 -10.85 24.71 -2.32
CA TYR A 284 -11.68 25.67 -1.58
C TYR A 284 -12.52 26.52 -2.52
#